data_33eac2637f53b5c420d9ce0684b4c5a1
#
_entry.id   33eac2637f53b5c420d9ce0684b4c5a1
#
_cell.length_a   1.000
_cell.length_b   1.000
_cell.length_c   1.000
_cell.angle_alpha   90.00
_cell.angle_beta   90.00
_cell.angle_gamma   90.00
#
_symmetry.space_group_name_H-M   'P 1'
#
loop_
_entity.id
_entity.type
_entity.pdbx_description
1 polymer ?
#
loop_
_entity_poly.entity_id
_entity_poly.type
_entity_poly.pdbx_seq_one_letter_code
_entity_poly.pdbx_strand_id
1 'polypeptide(L)'
;MLAVATNVFLHLHPTRIHRTHVKITHTFCLGGLSFFLFLGLTISGVLLMFYYVPSVDRAYQDILALETDVRFGQLMRNMHRWMAHGMVLTVIMHMMRVFYTGAYKPPREFNWVIGVVLLVLTLLLSFTGYLLPWDQLALWAITVGTNMVGSAPLLGEPNRFVLVG
;
A
#
# COMPACT_ATOMS: atom_id res chain seq x y z
N MET A 1 34.11 12.85 -11.94
CA MET A 1 33.65 11.67 -11.20
C MET A 1 32.81 12.04 -9.96
N LEU A 2 33.17 13.06 -9.19
CA LEU A 2 32.38 13.51 -8.02
C LEU A 2 30.95 13.99 -8.37
N ALA A 3 30.76 14.71 -9.48
CA ALA A 3 29.44 15.20 -9.90
C ALA A 3 28.43 14.07 -10.19
N VAL A 4 28.91 12.90 -10.58
CA VAL A 4 28.09 11.72 -10.84
C VAL A 4 27.67 11.02 -9.53
N ALA A 5 28.49 11.07 -8.50
CA ALA A 5 28.23 10.45 -7.21
C ALA A 5 27.27 11.28 -6.32
N THR A 6 27.12 12.59 -6.62
CA THR A 6 26.25 13.52 -5.86
C THR A 6 24.88 13.71 -6.51
N ASN A 7 24.62 13.12 -7.67
CA ASN A 7 23.33 13.23 -8.34
C ASN A 7 22.30 12.28 -7.68
N VAL A 8 21.15 12.83 -7.27
CA VAL A 8 20.04 12.08 -6.64
C VAL A 8 19.58 10.90 -7.52
N PHE A 9 19.56 11.05 -8.85
CA PHE A 9 19.19 9.96 -9.76
C PHE A 9 20.13 8.78 -9.69
N LEU A 10 21.44 8.99 -9.50
CA LEU A 10 22.43 7.94 -9.40
C LEU A 10 22.51 7.31 -8.02
N HIS A 11 22.02 8.01 -6.98
CA HIS A 11 21.78 7.44 -5.66
C HIS A 11 20.58 6.49 -5.66
N LEU A 12 19.52 6.84 -6.39
CA LEU A 12 18.34 6.00 -6.54
C LEU A 12 18.58 4.83 -7.50
N HIS A 13 19.33 5.07 -8.58
CA HIS A 13 19.59 4.10 -9.64
C HIS A 13 21.12 3.99 -9.90
N PRO A 14 21.85 3.27 -9.05
CA PRO A 14 23.29 3.12 -9.21
C PRO A 14 23.64 2.42 -10.54
N THR A 15 24.61 2.96 -11.27
CA THR A 15 25.08 2.43 -12.57
C THR A 15 25.77 1.08 -12.45
N ARG A 16 26.20 0.69 -11.26
CA ARG A 16 26.87 -0.60 -10.99
C ARG A 16 26.19 -1.30 -9.83
N ILE A 17 25.71 -2.49 -10.07
CA ILE A 17 25.05 -3.35 -9.08
C ILE A 17 25.89 -4.63 -8.93
N HIS A 18 26.10 -5.07 -7.71
CA HIS A 18 26.80 -6.32 -7.44
C HIS A 18 25.99 -7.52 -7.99
N ARG A 19 26.65 -8.47 -8.67
CA ARG A 19 25.97 -9.60 -9.34
C ARG A 19 25.07 -10.43 -8.43
N THR A 20 25.41 -10.55 -7.14
CA THR A 20 24.58 -11.26 -6.15
C THR A 20 23.24 -10.58 -5.90
N HIS A 21 23.16 -9.26 -6.01
CA HIS A 21 21.92 -8.51 -5.78
C HIS A 21 20.89 -8.63 -6.91
N VAL A 22 21.33 -9.20 -8.07
CA VAL A 22 20.44 -9.43 -9.24
C VAL A 22 19.91 -10.87 -9.25
N LYS A 23 20.51 -11.77 -8.48
CA LYS A 23 20.07 -13.17 -8.44
C LYS A 23 18.69 -13.28 -7.79
N ILE A 24 17.75 -13.95 -8.47
CA ILE A 24 16.39 -14.23 -7.97
C ILE A 24 16.45 -14.97 -6.63
N THR A 25 17.36 -15.91 -6.47
CA THR A 25 17.57 -16.67 -5.22
C THR A 25 17.97 -15.81 -4.03
N HIS A 26 18.51 -14.61 -4.25
CA HIS A 26 18.87 -13.68 -3.19
C HIS A 26 17.81 -12.62 -2.94
N THR A 27 17.12 -12.17 -3.99
CA THR A 27 16.12 -11.08 -3.89
C THR A 27 14.70 -11.58 -3.79
N PHE A 28 14.44 -12.84 -4.17
CA PHE A 28 13.10 -13.41 -4.38
C PHE A 28 12.19 -12.53 -5.24
N CYS A 29 12.80 -11.60 -5.97
CA CYS A 29 12.12 -10.59 -6.78
C CYS A 29 11.04 -9.77 -6.03
N LEU A 30 11.14 -9.67 -4.70
CA LEU A 30 10.10 -9.08 -3.84
C LEU A 30 9.75 -7.65 -4.23
N GLY A 31 10.75 -6.80 -4.54
CA GLY A 31 10.49 -5.44 -4.99
C GLY A 31 9.77 -5.37 -6.35
N GLY A 32 10.19 -6.23 -7.30
CA GLY A 32 9.52 -6.34 -8.61
C GLY A 32 8.09 -6.88 -8.49
N LEU A 33 7.89 -7.86 -7.62
CA LEU A 33 6.56 -8.42 -7.34
C LEU A 33 5.64 -7.38 -6.69
N SER A 34 6.14 -6.60 -5.72
CA SER A 34 5.38 -5.50 -5.11
C SER A 34 4.98 -4.45 -6.15
N PHE A 35 5.90 -4.10 -7.06
CA PHE A 35 5.59 -3.17 -8.15
C PHE A 35 4.55 -3.72 -9.13
N PHE A 36 4.65 -4.99 -9.49
CA PHE A 36 3.65 -5.65 -10.34
C PHE A 36 2.27 -5.65 -9.68
N LEU A 37 2.20 -5.99 -8.39
CA LEU A 37 0.94 -5.96 -7.63
C LEU A 37 0.37 -4.54 -7.54
N PHE A 38 1.22 -3.53 -7.37
CA PHE A 38 0.81 -2.12 -7.40
C PHE A 38 0.14 -1.74 -8.72
N LEU A 39 0.74 -2.12 -9.86
CA LEU A 39 0.14 -1.88 -11.18
C LEU A 39 -1.21 -2.59 -11.33
N GLY A 40 -1.28 -3.86 -10.92
CA GLY A 40 -2.52 -4.63 -10.94
C GLY A 40 -3.61 -4.01 -10.07
N LEU A 41 -3.26 -3.54 -8.87
CA LEU A 41 -4.17 -2.82 -7.96
C LEU A 41 -4.64 -1.50 -8.56
N THR A 42 -3.76 -0.75 -9.20
CA THR A 42 -4.12 0.52 -9.85
C THR A 42 -5.11 0.28 -10.99
N ILE A 43 -4.84 -0.67 -11.87
CA ILE A 43 -5.72 -0.97 -13.00
C ILE A 43 -7.08 -1.48 -12.51
N SER A 44 -7.09 -2.47 -11.62
CA SER A 44 -8.34 -3.03 -11.09
C SER A 44 -9.11 -2.01 -10.24
N GLY A 45 -8.42 -1.16 -9.48
CA GLY A 45 -9.04 -0.11 -8.68
C GLY A 45 -9.73 0.95 -9.53
N VAL A 46 -9.09 1.40 -10.61
CA VAL A 46 -9.72 2.33 -11.58
C VAL A 46 -10.96 1.72 -12.20
N LEU A 47 -10.94 0.45 -12.57
CA LEU A 47 -12.11 -0.23 -13.12
C LEU A 47 -13.25 -0.33 -12.09
N LEU A 48 -12.94 -0.63 -10.84
CA LEU A 48 -13.94 -0.71 -9.77
C LEU A 48 -14.56 0.66 -9.44
N MET A 49 -13.83 1.77 -9.60
CA MET A 49 -14.35 3.12 -9.36
C MET A 49 -15.54 3.48 -10.26
N PHE A 50 -15.67 2.90 -11.44
CA PHE A 50 -16.83 3.17 -12.32
C PHE A 50 -18.16 2.63 -11.79
N TYR A 51 -18.11 1.67 -10.86
CA TYR A 51 -19.28 0.99 -10.30
C TYR A 51 -19.54 1.34 -8.84
N TYR A 52 -18.75 2.24 -8.24
CA TYR A 52 -18.78 2.52 -6.82
C TYR A 52 -18.93 4.00 -6.54
N VAL A 53 -19.90 4.36 -5.71
CA VAL A 53 -20.10 5.73 -5.22
C VAL A 53 -19.74 5.79 -3.74
N PRO A 54 -18.76 6.61 -3.33
CA PRO A 54 -18.32 6.72 -1.94
C PRO A 54 -19.32 7.53 -1.11
N SER A 55 -20.44 6.94 -0.78
CA SER A 55 -21.46 7.55 0.09
C SER A 55 -21.98 6.51 1.08
N VAL A 56 -22.33 6.96 2.29
CA VAL A 56 -22.83 6.09 3.37
C VAL A 56 -24.07 5.31 2.92
N ASP A 57 -24.96 5.96 2.15
CA ASP A 57 -26.25 5.38 1.75
C ASP A 57 -26.12 4.37 0.61
N ARG A 58 -25.07 4.47 -0.22
CA ARG A 58 -24.96 3.70 -1.47
C ARG A 58 -23.80 2.72 -1.50
N ALA A 59 -22.72 2.97 -0.77
CA ALA A 59 -21.48 2.21 -0.86
C ALA A 59 -21.70 0.70 -0.73
N TYR A 60 -22.47 0.27 0.25
CA TYR A 60 -22.77 -1.15 0.47
C TYR A 60 -23.60 -1.76 -0.66
N GLN A 61 -24.62 -1.04 -1.13
CA GLN A 61 -25.51 -1.49 -2.22
C GLN A 61 -24.76 -1.58 -3.54
N ASP A 62 -23.88 -0.60 -3.84
CA ASP A 62 -23.06 -0.61 -5.05
C ASP A 62 -22.09 -1.81 -5.06
N ILE A 63 -21.55 -2.20 -3.90
CA ILE A 63 -20.71 -3.40 -3.78
C ILE A 63 -21.53 -4.68 -4.02
N LEU A 64 -22.75 -4.77 -3.51
CA LEU A 64 -23.63 -5.91 -3.79
C LEU A 64 -24.00 -5.96 -5.27
N ALA A 65 -24.41 -4.85 -5.88
CA ALA A 65 -24.71 -4.77 -7.30
C ALA A 65 -23.49 -5.13 -8.18
N LEU A 66 -22.30 -4.72 -7.78
CA LEU A 66 -21.07 -5.12 -8.46
C LEU A 66 -20.88 -6.64 -8.47
N GLU A 67 -21.24 -7.33 -7.38
CA GLU A 67 -21.08 -8.79 -7.28
C GLU A 67 -22.16 -9.57 -8.03
N THR A 68 -23.41 -9.04 -8.08
CA THR A 68 -24.55 -9.76 -8.63
C THR A 68 -24.89 -9.35 -10.06
N ASP A 69 -24.83 -8.07 -10.39
CA ASP A 69 -25.41 -7.52 -11.61
C ASP A 69 -24.34 -7.26 -12.69
N VAL A 70 -23.08 -7.04 -12.27
CA VAL A 70 -21.99 -6.74 -13.21
C VAL A 70 -21.28 -8.00 -13.64
N ARG A 71 -21.24 -8.24 -14.94
CA ARG A 71 -20.51 -9.38 -15.52
C ARG A 71 -19.02 -9.29 -15.14
N PHE A 72 -18.51 -10.34 -14.50
CA PHE A 72 -17.15 -10.40 -13.94
C PHE A 72 -16.86 -9.43 -12.77
N GLY A 73 -17.85 -8.73 -12.23
CA GLY A 73 -17.64 -7.80 -11.11
C GLY A 73 -17.09 -8.47 -9.87
N GLN A 74 -17.67 -9.62 -9.49
CA GLN A 74 -17.16 -10.44 -8.37
C GLN A 74 -15.69 -10.89 -8.59
N LEU A 75 -15.34 -11.32 -9.80
CA LEU A 75 -13.97 -11.70 -10.13
C LEU A 75 -13.01 -10.53 -9.98
N MET A 76 -13.37 -9.36 -10.52
CA MET A 76 -12.55 -8.14 -10.47
C MET A 76 -12.33 -7.68 -9.02
N ARG A 77 -13.39 -7.66 -8.21
CA ARG A 77 -13.31 -7.33 -6.79
C ARG A 77 -12.42 -8.31 -6.02
N ASN A 78 -12.58 -9.60 -6.24
CA ASN A 78 -11.77 -10.63 -5.59
C ASN A 78 -10.31 -10.56 -6.01
N MET A 79 -10.02 -10.34 -7.29
CA MET A 79 -8.64 -10.11 -7.76
C MET A 79 -8.00 -8.90 -7.07
N HIS A 80 -8.70 -7.76 -7.01
CA HIS A 80 -8.23 -6.56 -6.32
C HIS A 80 -7.91 -6.86 -4.85
N ARG A 81 -8.82 -7.51 -4.14
CA ARG A 81 -8.65 -7.89 -2.73
C ARG A 81 -7.43 -8.80 -2.52
N TRP A 82 -7.27 -9.84 -3.33
CA TRP A 82 -6.13 -10.76 -3.19
C TRP A 82 -4.80 -10.09 -3.55
N MET A 83 -4.79 -9.23 -4.56
CA MET A 83 -3.61 -8.43 -4.88
C MET A 83 -3.25 -7.47 -3.74
N ALA A 84 -4.23 -6.88 -3.05
CA ALA A 84 -3.99 -6.03 -1.88
C ALA A 84 -3.32 -6.80 -0.73
N HIS A 85 -3.82 -8.00 -0.40
CA HIS A 85 -3.17 -8.86 0.60
C HIS A 85 -1.76 -9.27 0.18
N GLY A 86 -1.59 -9.66 -1.08
CA GLY A 86 -0.28 -9.96 -1.65
C GLY A 86 0.68 -8.78 -1.58
N MET A 87 0.20 -7.55 -1.86
CA MET A 87 0.99 -6.33 -1.79
C MET A 87 1.53 -6.07 -0.38
N VAL A 88 0.67 -6.11 0.63
CA VAL A 88 1.09 -5.91 2.03
C VAL A 88 2.13 -6.96 2.43
N LEU A 89 1.88 -8.23 2.14
CA LEU A 89 2.81 -9.31 2.46
C LEU A 89 4.17 -9.12 1.78
N THR A 90 4.17 -8.87 0.48
CA THR A 90 5.42 -8.73 -0.30
C THR A 90 6.21 -7.49 0.09
N VAL A 91 5.56 -6.36 0.40
CA VAL A 91 6.23 -5.14 0.87
C VAL A 91 6.87 -5.37 2.24
N ILE A 92 6.18 -6.01 3.19
CA ILE A 92 6.74 -6.34 4.50
C ILE A 92 7.94 -7.27 4.34
N MET A 93 7.83 -8.34 3.57
CA MET A 93 8.94 -9.26 3.32
C MET A 93 10.12 -8.56 2.62
N HIS A 94 9.83 -7.64 1.69
CA HIS A 94 10.85 -6.84 1.02
C HIS A 94 11.62 -5.96 2.01
N MET A 95 10.91 -5.25 2.89
CA MET A 95 11.52 -4.41 3.92
C MET A 95 12.33 -5.22 4.93
N MET A 96 11.83 -6.36 5.38
CA MET A 96 12.56 -7.28 6.26
C MET A 96 13.86 -7.76 5.59
N ARG A 97 13.79 -8.15 4.34
CA ARG A 97 14.97 -8.57 3.58
C ARG A 97 15.99 -7.44 3.47
N VAL A 98 15.57 -6.21 3.12
CA VAL A 98 16.46 -5.04 3.04
C VAL A 98 17.13 -4.77 4.38
N PHE A 99 16.40 -4.89 5.47
CA PHE A 99 16.90 -4.71 6.83
C PHE A 99 17.95 -5.80 7.20
N TYR A 100 17.59 -7.08 7.10
CA TYR A 100 18.47 -8.18 7.50
C TYR A 100 19.73 -8.30 6.64
N THR A 101 19.68 -7.90 5.38
CA THR A 101 20.86 -7.89 4.51
C THR A 101 21.71 -6.63 4.65
N GLY A 102 21.31 -5.67 5.49
CA GLY A 102 22.03 -4.41 5.66
C GLY A 102 22.05 -3.52 4.41
N ALA A 103 21.14 -3.75 3.48
CA ALA A 103 21.09 -3.02 2.21
C ALA A 103 20.65 -1.56 2.36
N TYR A 104 20.22 -1.14 3.55
CA TYR A 104 19.89 0.23 3.90
C TYR A 104 21.10 1.11 4.27
N LYS A 105 22.28 0.51 4.45
CA LYS A 105 23.49 1.23 4.83
C LYS A 105 24.04 2.09 3.68
N PRO A 106 24.90 3.09 3.97
CA PRO A 106 25.49 3.95 2.95
C PRO A 106 25.98 3.15 1.72
N PRO A 107 25.72 3.64 0.52
CA PRO A 107 25.10 4.93 0.11
C PRO A 107 23.57 4.87 -0.14
N ARG A 108 22.82 3.92 0.46
CA ARG A 108 21.39 3.65 0.17
C ARG A 108 20.43 4.11 1.26
N GLU A 109 20.86 4.95 2.16
CA GLU A 109 20.06 5.45 3.29
C GLU A 109 18.79 6.16 2.83
N PHE A 110 18.93 7.00 1.81
CA PHE A 110 17.79 7.73 1.25
C PHE A 110 16.72 6.78 0.67
N ASN A 111 17.15 5.71 -0.02
CA ASN A 111 16.23 4.70 -0.53
C ASN A 111 15.48 3.97 0.60
N TRP A 112 16.14 3.77 1.75
CA TRP A 112 15.52 3.20 2.93
C TRP A 112 14.41 4.09 3.47
N VAL A 113 14.66 5.39 3.61
CA VAL A 113 13.65 6.35 4.07
C VAL A 113 12.43 6.36 3.15
N ILE A 114 12.64 6.41 1.82
CA ILE A 114 11.55 6.30 0.85
C ILE A 114 10.79 4.98 1.04
N GLY A 115 11.50 3.86 1.21
CA GLY A 115 10.89 2.55 1.44
C GLY A 115 10.00 2.51 2.68
N VAL A 116 10.43 3.14 3.79
CA VAL A 116 9.61 3.25 5.01
C VAL A 116 8.36 4.08 4.77
N VAL A 117 8.47 5.22 4.09
CA VAL A 117 7.31 6.04 3.72
C VAL A 117 6.33 5.25 2.85
N LEU A 118 6.82 4.54 1.84
CA LEU A 118 5.97 3.69 0.98
C LEU A 118 5.30 2.55 1.75
N LEU A 119 5.98 1.95 2.73
CA LEU A 119 5.36 0.95 3.62
C LEU A 119 4.20 1.55 4.41
N VAL A 120 4.40 2.72 5.03
CA VAL A 120 3.34 3.41 5.78
C VAL A 120 2.16 3.74 4.87
N LEU A 121 2.41 4.28 3.67
CA LEU A 121 1.37 4.57 2.70
C LEU A 121 0.63 3.30 2.24
N THR A 122 1.33 2.19 2.05
CA THR A 122 0.70 0.90 1.70
C THR A 122 -0.24 0.43 2.79
N LEU A 123 0.15 0.54 4.06
CA LEU A 123 -0.70 0.17 5.20
C LEU A 123 -1.92 1.09 5.32
N LEU A 124 -1.73 2.40 5.13
CA LEU A 124 -2.84 3.38 5.13
C LEU A 124 -3.82 3.11 3.99
N LEU A 125 -3.33 2.87 2.77
CA LEU A 125 -4.18 2.52 1.62
C LEU A 125 -4.93 1.20 1.83
N SER A 126 -4.29 0.20 2.44
CA SER A 126 -4.95 -1.06 2.79
C SER A 126 -6.06 -0.85 3.82
N PHE A 127 -5.80 -0.04 4.85
CA PHE A 127 -6.78 0.30 5.87
C PHE A 127 -7.97 1.05 5.26
N THR A 128 -7.71 2.15 4.55
CA THR A 128 -8.78 2.95 3.93
C THR A 128 -9.56 2.17 2.88
N GLY A 129 -8.88 1.33 2.07
CA GLY A 129 -9.54 0.47 1.09
C GLY A 129 -10.45 -0.58 1.71
N TYR A 130 -10.08 -1.09 2.89
CA TYR A 130 -10.91 -2.02 3.65
C TYR A 130 -12.21 -1.37 4.17
N LEU A 131 -12.23 -0.06 4.40
CA LEU A 131 -13.39 0.69 4.88
C LEU A 131 -14.42 0.98 3.77
N LEU A 132 -14.02 0.93 2.50
CA LEU A 132 -14.89 1.32 1.37
C LEU A 132 -16.24 0.59 1.30
N PRO A 133 -16.36 -0.73 1.58
CA PRO A 133 -17.64 -1.42 1.52
C PRO A 133 -18.70 -0.92 2.50
N TRP A 134 -18.31 -0.15 3.52
CA TRP A 134 -19.21 0.41 4.53
C TRP A 134 -20.07 -0.65 5.22
N ASP A 135 -19.50 -1.85 5.39
CA ASP A 135 -20.12 -2.96 6.11
C ASP A 135 -19.90 -2.81 7.63
N GLN A 136 -20.44 -3.75 8.40
CA GLN A 136 -20.32 -3.73 9.87
C GLN A 136 -18.85 -3.76 10.33
N LEU A 137 -17.97 -4.47 9.62
CA LEU A 137 -16.54 -4.51 9.95
C LEU A 137 -15.86 -3.17 9.69
N ALA A 138 -16.24 -2.47 8.62
CA ALA A 138 -15.75 -1.13 8.32
C ALA A 138 -16.15 -0.14 9.43
N LEU A 139 -17.41 -0.18 9.90
CA LEU A 139 -17.89 0.66 11.01
C LEU A 139 -17.10 0.41 12.30
N TRP A 140 -16.85 -0.84 12.64
CA TRP A 140 -16.01 -1.17 13.80
C TRP A 140 -14.57 -0.69 13.63
N ALA A 141 -13.99 -0.85 12.46
CA ALA A 141 -12.62 -0.41 12.17
C ALA A 141 -12.47 1.10 12.27
N ILE A 142 -13.44 1.88 11.76
CA ILE A 142 -13.48 3.34 11.91
C ILE A 142 -13.59 3.71 13.39
N THR A 143 -14.52 3.13 14.11
CA THR A 143 -14.76 3.44 15.53
C THR A 143 -13.49 3.18 16.37
N VAL A 144 -12.86 2.03 16.18
CA VAL A 144 -11.62 1.69 16.89
C VAL A 144 -10.48 2.62 16.45
N GLY A 145 -10.30 2.79 15.13
CA GLY A 145 -9.23 3.62 14.58
C GLY A 145 -9.30 5.07 15.04
N THR A 146 -10.49 5.69 14.99
CA THR A 146 -10.70 7.08 15.43
C THR A 146 -10.52 7.25 16.95
N ASN A 147 -10.95 6.25 17.75
CA ASN A 147 -10.71 6.26 19.18
C ASN A 147 -9.22 6.12 19.53
N MET A 148 -8.48 5.26 18.80
CA MET A 148 -7.03 5.16 18.96
C MET A 148 -6.31 6.47 18.63
N VAL A 149 -6.68 7.14 17.54
CA VAL A 149 -6.14 8.45 17.19
C VAL A 149 -6.54 9.50 18.23
N GLY A 150 -7.79 9.48 18.70
CA GLY A 150 -8.29 10.37 19.75
C GLY A 150 -7.57 10.23 21.09
N SER A 151 -7.02 9.06 21.39
CA SER A 151 -6.26 8.82 22.65
C SER A 151 -4.79 9.33 22.60
N ALA A 152 -4.32 9.83 21.45
CA ALA A 152 -2.96 10.37 21.33
C ALA A 152 -2.77 11.66 22.17
N PRO A 153 -1.73 11.75 23.03
CA PRO A 153 -1.67 12.75 24.11
C PRO A 153 -1.52 14.21 23.68
N LEU A 154 -1.13 14.50 22.45
CA LEU A 154 -0.87 15.88 21.96
C LEU A 154 -1.77 16.33 20.82
N LEU A 155 -2.27 15.39 20.01
CA LEU A 155 -2.97 15.69 18.77
C LEU A 155 -4.29 14.91 18.64
N GLY A 156 -4.72 14.19 19.69
CA GLY A 156 -5.82 13.25 19.64
C GLY A 156 -7.16 13.91 19.31
N GLU A 157 -7.58 14.88 20.06
CA GLU A 157 -8.89 15.53 19.88
C GLU A 157 -9.01 16.29 18.55
N PRO A 158 -8.03 17.13 18.12
CA PRO A 158 -8.11 17.77 16.81
C PRO A 158 -8.16 16.78 15.64
N ASN A 159 -7.33 15.72 15.70
CA ASN A 159 -7.32 14.72 14.62
C ASN A 159 -8.59 13.88 14.59
N ARG A 160 -9.16 13.56 15.76
CA ARG A 160 -10.45 12.86 15.82
C ARG A 160 -11.55 13.71 15.19
N PHE A 161 -11.60 15.00 15.52
CA PHE A 161 -12.59 15.93 14.93
C PHE A 161 -12.46 15.99 13.40
N VAL A 162 -11.24 16.07 12.86
CA VAL A 162 -11.02 16.11 11.40
C VAL A 162 -11.40 14.80 10.72
N LEU A 163 -11.29 13.65 11.40
CA LEU A 163 -11.59 12.33 10.83
C LEU A 163 -13.07 11.94 10.89
N VAL A 164 -13.80 12.46 11.86
CA VAL A 164 -15.20 12.06 12.12
C VAL A 164 -16.19 13.18 11.77
N GLY A 165 -15.74 14.44 11.73
CA GLY A 165 -16.53 15.64 11.46
C GLY A 165 -17.18 16.18 12.72
#